data_3d19db56ad6c44b6deac72412988b785
#
_entry.id   3d19db56ad6c44b6deac72412988b785
#
_cell.length_a   1.000
_cell.length_b   1.000
_cell.length_c   1.000
_cell.angle_alpha   90.00
_cell.angle_beta   90.00
_cell.angle_gamma   90.00
#
_symmetry.space_group_name_H-M   'P 1'
#
loop_
_entity.id
_entity.type
_entity.pdbx_description
1 polymer ?
#
loop_
_entity_poly.entity_id
_entity_poly.type
_entity_poly.pdbx_seq_one_letter_code
_entity_poly.pdbx_strand_id
1 'polypeptide(L)'
;MANNAELIKQCEERAQQWLTPAFGEETRKEVQAMLDAEDKSALVDAFYQNLEFGTGGLRGIMGAGTNRMNKYIVGMATQGFANYILKAFPGQDNLSVVVGHDCRNNSRLFAETVAAIFSANGIKAYLFEGLRPTPEISFAIRQLGAKAGVNVTASHNPKEYNGYKAYWEDGAQVLAPHDTGIIEEVNKVKIEDVKFEANWDKIQIIGGEMDYDYMTAVHSAMIDQDVINRQKDLNIVYSAMHGTGRVIVPLCLRSWGFQNINVVPEQMVVDGNFPTVVSPNPENAEAMTLGMKLGTKLNADLVVATDPDADRLAIVCRDDKGEWMIINGNQTAMMFCYYIIENKKKLGKLKPTDFLVKTIVTTEVIAEIAKKNNVELRDCYTGFKWIAREIAISEGKQDYIGGGEESFGFLPYDKVRDKDAPASICLICEIAAWAKDQGKTLYDLLMQIYAEYGFSKEFTVNVVRPGKTGADEIKQMMADFRANPPQELGGSKVVTWKDYQSLETKHADGTVEKLNMPTTSNVLQWFCDDNTKVSVRPSGTEPKIKFYIEVKDPSFKCAGCYNRCTKAAEEKIEAIKKSLNLD
;
A
#
# COMPACT_ATOMS: atom_id res chain seq x y z
N MET A 1 10.62 -24.47 29.78
CA MET A 1 12.05 -24.22 30.02
C MET A 1 12.94 -25.01 29.04
N ALA A 2 12.75 -26.31 28.81
CA ALA A 2 13.57 -27.08 27.85
C ALA A 2 13.49 -26.56 26.40
N ASN A 3 12.30 -26.16 25.92
CA ASN A 3 12.13 -25.60 24.57
C ASN A 3 12.88 -24.28 24.35
N ASN A 4 13.08 -23.47 25.40
CA ASN A 4 13.76 -22.18 25.27
C ASN A 4 15.29 -22.36 25.19
N ALA A 5 15.85 -23.30 25.92
CA ALA A 5 17.27 -23.59 25.87
C ALA A 5 17.71 -24.17 24.51
N GLU A 6 16.91 -25.05 23.91
CA GLU A 6 17.16 -25.59 22.58
C GLU A 6 17.08 -24.52 21.49
N LEU A 7 16.09 -23.61 21.57
CA LEU A 7 15.98 -22.49 20.65
C LEU A 7 17.20 -21.55 20.74
N ILE A 8 17.63 -21.21 21.95
CA ILE A 8 18.82 -20.37 22.17
C ILE A 8 20.03 -21.01 21.52
N LYS A 9 20.28 -22.32 21.76
CA LYS A 9 21.39 -23.06 21.17
C LYS A 9 21.35 -23.00 19.62
N GLN A 10 20.20 -23.22 19.01
CA GLN A 10 20.04 -23.10 17.55
C GLN A 10 20.36 -21.70 17.04
N CYS A 11 19.95 -20.66 17.78
CA CYS A 11 20.28 -19.28 17.45
C CYS A 11 21.78 -19.00 17.58
N GLU A 12 22.44 -19.54 18.62
CA GLU A 12 23.90 -19.44 18.79
C GLU A 12 24.65 -20.11 17.64
N GLU A 13 24.23 -21.29 17.21
CA GLU A 13 24.84 -22.03 16.08
C GLU A 13 24.71 -21.23 14.77
N ARG A 14 23.54 -20.61 14.52
CA ARG A 14 23.33 -19.72 13.36
C ARG A 14 24.19 -18.45 13.44
N ALA A 15 24.26 -17.82 14.61
CA ALA A 15 25.03 -16.60 14.83
C ALA A 15 26.54 -16.86 14.65
N GLN A 16 27.08 -18.03 15.07
CA GLN A 16 28.47 -18.40 14.85
C GLN A 16 28.85 -18.37 13.35
N GLN A 17 27.92 -18.72 12.44
CA GLN A 17 28.17 -18.69 11.00
C GLN A 17 28.39 -17.25 10.49
N TRP A 18 27.93 -16.24 11.23
CA TRP A 18 28.07 -14.82 10.90
C TRP A 18 29.40 -14.21 11.38
N LEU A 19 30.23 -14.97 12.08
CA LEU A 19 31.57 -14.56 12.54
C LEU A 19 32.67 -14.81 11.50
N THR A 20 32.31 -15.39 10.33
CA THR A 20 33.27 -15.68 9.25
C THR A 20 33.68 -14.41 8.48
N PRO A 21 34.81 -14.43 7.74
CA PRO A 21 35.23 -13.29 6.90
C PRO A 21 34.26 -12.86 5.80
N ALA A 22 33.24 -13.66 5.47
CA ALA A 22 32.17 -13.28 4.55
C ALA A 22 31.36 -12.09 5.05
N PHE A 23 31.38 -11.83 6.36
CA PHE A 23 30.70 -10.71 7.01
C PHE A 23 31.70 -9.64 7.46
N GLY A 24 31.33 -8.37 7.29
CA GLY A 24 32.17 -7.24 7.67
C GLY A 24 32.44 -7.17 9.18
N GLU A 25 33.50 -6.48 9.56
CA GLU A 25 33.98 -6.41 10.94
C GLU A 25 32.91 -5.85 11.91
N GLU A 26 32.18 -4.80 11.52
CA GLU A 26 31.12 -4.21 12.35
C GLU A 26 29.99 -5.23 12.63
N THR A 27 29.54 -5.93 11.58
CA THR A 27 28.51 -6.98 11.71
C THR A 27 28.99 -8.11 12.62
N ARG A 28 30.25 -8.55 12.49
CA ARG A 28 30.81 -9.58 13.37
C ARG A 28 30.90 -9.12 14.83
N LYS A 29 31.25 -7.85 15.06
CA LYS A 29 31.25 -7.27 16.42
C LYS A 29 29.85 -7.21 17.02
N GLU A 30 28.84 -6.82 16.24
CA GLU A 30 27.44 -6.79 16.68
C GLU A 30 26.94 -8.20 17.03
N VAL A 31 27.22 -9.20 16.19
CA VAL A 31 26.84 -10.58 16.44
C VAL A 31 27.57 -11.16 17.66
N GLN A 32 28.88 -10.87 17.81
CA GLN A 32 29.65 -11.31 18.96
C GLN A 32 29.08 -10.72 20.28
N ALA A 33 28.71 -9.45 20.26
CA ALA A 33 28.07 -8.80 21.43
C ALA A 33 26.75 -9.49 21.83
N MET A 34 25.91 -9.91 20.87
CA MET A 34 24.70 -10.69 21.14
C MET A 34 25.02 -12.08 21.71
N LEU A 35 26.10 -12.73 21.23
CA LEU A 35 26.55 -14.02 21.75
C LEU A 35 27.10 -13.92 23.17
N ASP A 36 27.78 -12.84 23.51
CA ASP A 36 28.41 -12.64 24.83
C ASP A 36 27.41 -12.13 25.90
N ALA A 37 26.26 -11.56 25.47
CA ALA A 37 25.25 -11.03 26.38
C ALA A 37 24.63 -12.15 27.25
N GLU A 38 24.39 -11.86 28.54
CA GLU A 38 23.67 -12.76 29.46
C GLU A 38 22.21 -12.93 29.01
N ASP A 39 21.54 -11.83 28.65
CA ASP A 39 20.21 -11.85 28.07
C ASP A 39 20.28 -12.17 26.56
N LYS A 40 19.79 -13.35 26.20
CA LYS A 40 19.78 -13.87 24.84
C LYS A 40 18.58 -13.40 23.99
N SER A 41 17.75 -12.52 24.50
CA SER A 41 16.53 -12.07 23.78
C SER A 41 16.87 -11.46 22.44
N ALA A 42 17.86 -10.56 22.37
CA ALA A 42 18.31 -9.94 21.11
C ALA A 42 18.89 -10.97 20.12
N LEU A 43 19.64 -11.95 20.60
CA LEU A 43 20.17 -13.05 19.79
C LEU A 43 19.03 -13.89 19.20
N VAL A 44 18.08 -14.28 20.04
CA VAL A 44 16.93 -15.07 19.59
C VAL A 44 16.14 -14.30 18.54
N ASP A 45 15.80 -13.03 18.79
CA ASP A 45 15.05 -12.20 17.84
C ASP A 45 15.77 -12.04 16.50
N ALA A 46 17.10 -11.99 16.50
CA ALA A 46 17.92 -11.84 15.30
C ALA A 46 18.09 -13.14 14.50
N PHE A 47 18.04 -14.33 15.15
CA PHE A 47 18.47 -15.59 14.54
C PHE A 47 17.48 -16.76 14.64
N TYR A 48 16.27 -16.61 15.26
CA TYR A 48 15.32 -17.73 15.42
C TYR A 48 14.77 -18.26 14.09
N GLN A 49 14.76 -17.43 13.05
CA GLN A 49 14.33 -17.77 11.69
C GLN A 49 15.11 -16.96 10.64
N ASN A 50 14.88 -17.25 9.38
CA ASN A 50 15.29 -16.38 8.28
C ASN A 50 14.19 -15.35 7.99
N LEU A 51 14.58 -14.16 7.57
CA LEU A 51 13.64 -13.18 7.04
C LEU A 51 13.10 -13.71 5.71
N GLU A 52 11.81 -14.00 5.68
CA GLU A 52 11.18 -14.60 4.51
C GLU A 52 11.03 -13.59 3.37
N PHE A 53 11.41 -13.99 2.17
CA PHE A 53 11.00 -13.31 0.95
C PHE A 53 9.54 -13.66 0.69
N GLY A 54 8.63 -12.76 1.08
CA GLY A 54 7.19 -12.92 0.87
C GLY A 54 6.78 -12.62 -0.58
N THR A 55 5.48 -12.72 -0.85
CA THR A 55 4.89 -12.52 -2.19
C THR A 55 5.04 -11.11 -2.78
N GLY A 56 5.80 -10.22 -2.17
CA GLY A 56 6.08 -8.86 -2.64
C GLY A 56 7.47 -8.37 -2.30
N GLY A 57 8.31 -9.22 -1.68
CA GLY A 57 9.67 -8.87 -1.25
C GLY A 57 9.94 -9.15 0.23
N LEU A 58 10.87 -8.39 0.81
CA LEU A 58 11.28 -8.49 2.21
C LEU A 58 10.78 -7.29 3.02
N ARG A 59 10.53 -7.49 4.32
CA ARG A 59 10.32 -6.41 5.29
C ARG A 59 10.73 -6.87 6.68
N GLY A 60 11.55 -6.08 7.37
CA GLY A 60 11.99 -6.42 8.72
C GLY A 60 12.71 -5.27 9.42
N ILE A 61 12.99 -5.48 10.69
CA ILE A 61 13.81 -4.58 11.50
C ILE A 61 15.26 -4.64 10.99
N MET A 62 15.94 -3.50 10.91
CA MET A 62 17.35 -3.42 10.52
C MET A 62 18.28 -3.94 11.62
N GLY A 63 19.40 -4.56 11.25
CA GLY A 63 20.44 -5.06 12.16
C GLY A 63 21.13 -6.32 11.65
N ALA A 64 22.09 -6.82 12.41
CA ALA A 64 22.74 -8.09 12.10
C ALA A 64 21.82 -9.28 12.45
N GLY A 65 21.85 -10.31 11.60
CA GLY A 65 21.10 -11.54 11.82
C GLY A 65 20.28 -12.00 10.62
N THR A 66 19.88 -13.26 10.65
CA THR A 66 19.11 -13.89 9.55
C THR A 66 17.67 -13.39 9.49
N ASN A 67 17.10 -12.92 10.61
CA ASN A 67 15.76 -12.35 10.71
C ASN A 67 15.77 -10.81 10.77
N ARG A 68 16.74 -10.19 10.09
CA ARG A 68 16.93 -8.73 10.05
C ARG A 68 17.17 -8.24 8.63
N MET A 69 16.77 -6.99 8.36
CA MET A 69 17.16 -6.29 7.13
C MET A 69 18.61 -5.79 7.26
N ASN A 70 19.46 -6.28 6.39
CA ASN A 70 20.86 -5.89 6.27
C ASN A 70 21.36 -6.17 4.85
N LYS A 71 22.57 -5.66 4.52
CA LYS A 71 23.13 -5.81 3.18
C LYS A 71 23.33 -7.27 2.73
N TYR A 72 23.49 -8.21 3.64
CA TYR A 72 23.70 -9.63 3.33
C TYR A 72 22.39 -10.30 2.95
N ILE A 73 21.33 -10.05 3.72
CA ILE A 73 19.97 -10.56 3.42
C ILE A 73 19.45 -9.93 2.11
N VAL A 74 19.62 -8.61 1.93
CA VAL A 74 19.33 -7.92 0.66
C VAL A 74 20.17 -8.51 -0.47
N GLY A 75 21.44 -8.81 -0.21
CA GLY A 75 22.35 -9.43 -1.18
C GLY A 75 21.88 -10.79 -1.64
N MET A 76 21.56 -11.69 -0.70
CA MET A 76 21.07 -13.04 -1.02
C MET A 76 19.75 -12.99 -1.79
N ALA A 77 18.82 -12.12 -1.37
CA ALA A 77 17.55 -11.91 -2.07
C ALA A 77 17.77 -11.40 -3.51
N THR A 78 18.69 -10.44 -3.70
CA THR A 78 18.99 -9.89 -5.03
C THR A 78 19.70 -10.90 -5.92
N GLN A 79 20.63 -11.71 -5.37
CA GLN A 79 21.28 -12.77 -6.13
C GLN A 79 20.26 -13.80 -6.61
N GLY A 80 19.35 -14.24 -5.75
CA GLY A 80 18.25 -15.15 -6.14
C GLY A 80 17.33 -14.53 -7.18
N PHE A 81 17.01 -13.25 -7.05
CA PHE A 81 16.21 -12.55 -8.04
C PHE A 81 16.94 -12.42 -9.38
N ALA A 82 18.25 -12.12 -9.39
CA ALA A 82 19.07 -12.11 -10.60
C ALA A 82 19.09 -13.50 -11.27
N ASN A 83 19.27 -14.58 -10.50
CA ASN A 83 19.22 -15.96 -11.01
C ASN A 83 17.88 -16.25 -11.67
N TYR A 84 16.76 -15.82 -11.05
CA TYR A 84 15.43 -16.00 -11.62
C TYR A 84 15.25 -15.22 -12.91
N ILE A 85 15.67 -13.95 -13.00
CA ILE A 85 15.58 -13.14 -14.23
C ILE A 85 16.34 -13.83 -15.37
N LEU A 86 17.57 -14.28 -15.13
CA LEU A 86 18.37 -14.99 -16.12
C LEU A 86 17.70 -16.28 -16.60
N LYS A 87 17.01 -16.98 -15.72
CA LYS A 87 16.23 -18.19 -16.03
C LYS A 87 14.93 -17.90 -16.77
N ALA A 88 14.26 -16.79 -16.44
CA ALA A 88 12.99 -16.40 -17.07
C ALA A 88 13.17 -15.84 -18.50
N PHE A 89 14.34 -15.25 -18.78
CA PHE A 89 14.67 -14.64 -20.08
C PHE A 89 15.93 -15.26 -20.72
N PRO A 90 15.92 -16.56 -21.05
CA PRO A 90 17.11 -17.26 -21.55
C PRO A 90 17.54 -16.71 -22.91
N GLY A 91 18.87 -16.42 -23.05
CA GLY A 91 19.46 -15.98 -24.31
C GLY A 91 19.16 -14.51 -24.67
N GLN A 92 18.59 -13.71 -23.76
CA GLN A 92 18.44 -12.27 -23.98
C GLN A 92 19.67 -11.51 -23.45
N ASP A 93 20.32 -10.75 -24.31
CA ASP A 93 21.59 -10.05 -23.97
C ASP A 93 21.40 -8.70 -23.26
N ASN A 94 20.23 -8.06 -23.37
CA ASN A 94 19.99 -6.70 -22.90
C ASN A 94 19.02 -6.65 -21.71
N LEU A 95 19.18 -7.56 -20.76
CA LEU A 95 18.38 -7.55 -19.54
C LEU A 95 18.70 -6.34 -18.68
N SER A 96 17.68 -5.69 -18.17
CA SER A 96 17.84 -4.52 -17.30
C SER A 96 16.83 -4.52 -16.16
N VAL A 97 17.18 -3.81 -15.09
CA VAL A 97 16.36 -3.60 -13.90
C VAL A 97 16.39 -2.15 -13.49
N VAL A 98 15.34 -1.68 -12.82
CA VAL A 98 15.29 -0.35 -12.18
C VAL A 98 15.47 -0.52 -10.68
N VAL A 99 16.28 0.34 -10.05
CA VAL A 99 16.51 0.31 -8.60
C VAL A 99 16.28 1.70 -8.02
N GLY A 100 15.37 1.77 -7.06
CA GLY A 100 15.06 2.97 -6.31
C GLY A 100 15.06 2.74 -4.81
N HIS A 101 14.92 3.83 -4.04
CA HIS A 101 14.86 3.77 -2.58
C HIS A 101 14.13 4.96 -1.98
N ASP A 102 13.67 4.79 -0.75
CA ASP A 102 13.07 5.86 0.06
C ASP A 102 14.11 6.61 0.94
N CYS A 103 13.61 7.37 1.92
CA CYS A 103 14.40 8.20 2.82
C CYS A 103 14.98 7.46 4.04
N ARG A 104 14.67 6.17 4.23
CA ARG A 104 15.01 5.43 5.45
C ARG A 104 16.52 5.24 5.59
N ASN A 105 16.94 5.10 6.85
CA ASN A 105 18.32 4.71 7.15
C ASN A 105 18.69 3.44 6.37
N ASN A 106 19.89 3.40 5.82
CA ASN A 106 20.43 2.32 4.98
C ASN A 106 19.72 2.09 3.63
N SER A 107 18.63 2.79 3.28
CA SER A 107 17.93 2.57 1.99
C SER A 107 18.87 2.80 0.81
N ARG A 108 19.69 3.85 0.82
CA ARG A 108 20.70 4.12 -0.22
C ARG A 108 21.74 3.01 -0.32
N LEU A 109 22.30 2.56 0.81
CA LEU A 109 23.27 1.46 0.87
C LEU A 109 22.67 0.16 0.29
N PHE A 110 21.45 -0.16 0.65
CA PHE A 110 20.78 -1.35 0.15
C PHE A 110 20.48 -1.24 -1.35
N ALA A 111 20.05 -0.08 -1.84
CA ALA A 111 19.82 0.14 -3.28
C ALA A 111 21.12 0.01 -4.09
N GLU A 112 22.23 0.54 -3.60
CA GLU A 112 23.55 0.38 -4.22
C GLU A 112 24.00 -1.09 -4.21
N THR A 113 23.74 -1.82 -3.11
CA THR A 113 24.00 -3.26 -3.03
C THR A 113 23.19 -4.04 -4.07
N VAL A 114 21.91 -3.70 -4.23
CA VAL A 114 21.03 -4.29 -5.25
C VAL A 114 21.57 -4.05 -6.66
N ALA A 115 21.91 -2.80 -7.00
CA ALA A 115 22.44 -2.44 -8.30
C ALA A 115 23.79 -3.14 -8.57
N ALA A 116 24.67 -3.22 -7.56
CA ALA A 116 25.95 -3.91 -7.66
C ALA A 116 25.77 -5.39 -8.04
N ILE A 117 24.88 -6.09 -7.36
CA ILE A 117 24.65 -7.53 -7.58
C ILE A 117 24.03 -7.80 -8.94
N PHE A 118 23.03 -7.03 -9.37
CA PHE A 118 22.46 -7.18 -10.72
C PHE A 118 23.55 -6.95 -11.79
N SER A 119 24.35 -5.89 -11.65
CA SER A 119 25.42 -5.57 -12.60
C SER A 119 26.49 -6.65 -12.66
N ALA A 120 26.89 -7.21 -11.50
CA ALA A 120 27.83 -8.32 -11.40
C ALA A 120 27.33 -9.62 -12.06
N ASN A 121 26.01 -9.78 -12.17
CA ASN A 121 25.38 -10.89 -12.89
C ASN A 121 25.09 -10.59 -14.38
N GLY A 122 25.62 -9.48 -14.89
CA GLY A 122 25.49 -9.11 -16.30
C GLY A 122 24.17 -8.37 -16.65
N ILE A 123 23.31 -8.12 -15.67
CA ILE A 123 22.04 -7.40 -15.83
C ILE A 123 22.29 -5.91 -15.65
N LYS A 124 21.89 -5.08 -16.62
CA LYS A 124 22.02 -3.63 -16.52
C LYS A 124 21.13 -3.08 -15.40
N ALA A 125 21.68 -2.28 -14.50
CA ALA A 125 20.93 -1.62 -13.43
C ALA A 125 20.76 -0.12 -13.72
N TYR A 126 19.52 0.34 -13.82
CA TYR A 126 19.18 1.76 -13.79
C TYR A 126 18.97 2.15 -12.32
N LEU A 127 19.95 2.82 -11.73
CA LEU A 127 19.91 3.24 -10.33
C LEU A 127 19.51 4.71 -10.24
N PHE A 128 18.47 5.03 -9.51
CA PHE A 128 18.13 6.42 -9.25
C PHE A 128 19.23 7.13 -8.44
N GLU A 129 19.56 8.36 -8.82
CA GLU A 129 20.59 9.19 -8.16
C GLU A 129 20.29 9.50 -6.69
N GLY A 130 19.01 9.48 -6.32
CA GLY A 130 18.51 9.72 -4.98
C GLY A 130 17.15 9.06 -4.76
N LEU A 131 16.53 9.33 -3.61
CA LEU A 131 15.23 8.81 -3.28
C LEU A 131 14.14 9.25 -4.29
N ARG A 132 13.26 8.31 -4.66
CA ARG A 132 12.13 8.57 -5.56
C ARG A 132 10.87 7.83 -5.05
N PRO A 133 9.67 8.36 -5.40
CA PRO A 133 8.39 7.71 -5.10
C PRO A 133 8.29 6.28 -5.65
N THR A 134 7.64 5.40 -4.90
CA THR A 134 7.31 4.03 -5.37
C THR A 134 6.64 4.02 -6.76
N PRO A 135 5.62 4.85 -7.05
CA PRO A 135 5.01 4.89 -8.37
C PRO A 135 5.96 5.29 -9.50
N GLU A 136 6.95 6.12 -9.23
CA GLU A 136 7.95 6.49 -10.23
C GLU A 136 8.89 5.32 -10.58
N ILE A 137 9.18 4.44 -9.62
CA ILE A 137 9.93 3.19 -9.90
C ILE A 137 9.11 2.28 -10.83
N SER A 138 7.82 2.10 -10.52
CA SER A 138 6.89 1.34 -11.36
C SER A 138 6.81 1.92 -12.78
N PHE A 139 6.72 3.24 -12.91
CA PHE A 139 6.72 3.96 -14.18
C PHE A 139 8.03 3.73 -14.95
N ALA A 140 9.19 3.90 -14.30
CA ALA A 140 10.50 3.77 -14.91
C ALA A 140 10.77 2.36 -15.47
N ILE A 141 10.29 1.30 -14.80
CA ILE A 141 10.37 -0.08 -15.31
C ILE A 141 9.72 -0.16 -16.69
N ARG A 142 8.51 0.36 -16.82
CA ARG A 142 7.74 0.35 -18.09
C ARG A 142 8.36 1.27 -19.14
N GLN A 143 8.74 2.49 -18.75
CA GLN A 143 9.30 3.51 -19.65
C GLN A 143 10.65 3.08 -20.26
N LEU A 144 11.49 2.38 -19.48
CA LEU A 144 12.79 1.89 -19.93
C LEU A 144 12.74 0.48 -20.53
N GLY A 145 11.58 -0.19 -20.51
CA GLY A 145 11.45 -1.57 -20.95
C GLY A 145 12.27 -2.56 -20.11
N ALA A 146 12.50 -2.21 -18.83
CA ALA A 146 13.24 -3.05 -17.91
C ALA A 146 12.45 -4.33 -17.56
N LYS A 147 13.16 -5.44 -17.30
CA LYS A 147 12.54 -6.73 -17.03
C LYS A 147 12.07 -6.90 -15.58
N ALA A 148 12.60 -6.08 -14.69
CA ALA A 148 12.24 -6.09 -13.29
C ALA A 148 12.62 -4.77 -12.62
N GLY A 149 12.26 -4.63 -11.35
CA GLY A 149 12.72 -3.53 -10.53
C GLY A 149 12.70 -3.85 -9.05
N VAL A 150 13.40 -3.02 -8.30
CA VAL A 150 13.45 -3.09 -6.84
C VAL A 150 13.28 -1.70 -6.26
N ASN A 151 12.39 -1.56 -5.30
CA ASN A 151 12.32 -0.37 -4.46
C ASN A 151 12.65 -0.73 -3.01
N VAL A 152 13.70 -0.10 -2.47
CA VAL A 152 14.12 -0.29 -1.08
C VAL A 152 13.34 0.65 -0.19
N THR A 153 12.32 0.11 0.46
CA THR A 153 11.40 0.85 1.32
C THR A 153 10.63 -0.09 2.26
N ALA A 154 10.27 0.42 3.43
CA ALA A 154 9.28 -0.21 4.30
C ALA A 154 7.99 0.62 4.41
N SER A 155 7.69 1.48 3.38
CA SER A 155 6.49 2.32 3.32
C SER A 155 6.32 3.15 4.63
N HIS A 156 5.22 3.01 5.32
CA HIS A 156 4.86 3.74 6.54
C HIS A 156 5.29 3.07 7.86
N ASN A 157 6.06 1.99 7.83
CA ASN A 157 6.52 1.33 9.06
C ASN A 157 7.42 2.26 9.91
N PRO A 158 7.57 2.02 11.23
CA PRO A 158 8.49 2.75 12.09
C PRO A 158 9.94 2.76 11.56
N LYS A 159 10.75 3.68 12.10
CA LYS A 159 12.12 3.97 11.64
C LYS A 159 13.09 2.79 11.70
N GLU A 160 12.83 1.83 12.58
CA GLU A 160 13.63 0.62 12.77
C GLU A 160 13.53 -0.35 11.58
N TYR A 161 12.47 -0.21 10.76
CA TYR A 161 12.20 -1.10 9.64
C TYR A 161 12.81 -0.61 8.35
N ASN A 162 13.20 -1.57 7.50
CA ASN A 162 13.41 -1.36 6.07
C ASN A 162 12.82 -2.54 5.29
N GLY A 163 12.81 -2.45 3.96
CA GLY A 163 12.21 -3.47 3.11
C GLY A 163 12.76 -3.45 1.69
N TYR A 164 12.29 -4.38 0.90
CA TYR A 164 12.68 -4.66 -0.47
C TYR A 164 11.42 -5.06 -1.24
N LYS A 165 10.85 -4.14 -2.02
CA LYS A 165 9.71 -4.42 -2.90
C LYS A 165 10.24 -4.88 -4.26
N ALA A 166 9.79 -6.05 -4.74
CA ALA A 166 10.16 -6.60 -6.05
C ALA A 166 9.06 -6.37 -7.08
N TYR A 167 9.44 -5.94 -8.27
CA TYR A 167 8.58 -5.61 -9.40
C TYR A 167 8.96 -6.41 -10.64
N TRP A 168 7.99 -6.66 -11.53
CA TRP A 168 8.20 -7.34 -12.80
C TRP A 168 8.14 -6.35 -13.99
N GLU A 169 8.31 -6.87 -15.22
CA GLU A 169 8.43 -6.05 -16.44
C GLU A 169 7.18 -5.19 -16.76
N ASP A 170 6.03 -5.54 -16.20
CA ASP A 170 4.80 -4.75 -16.32
C ASP A 170 4.77 -3.53 -15.36
N GLY A 171 5.75 -3.39 -14.48
CA GLY A 171 5.83 -2.34 -13.45
C GLY A 171 5.03 -2.64 -12.19
N ALA A 172 4.38 -3.80 -12.08
CA ALA A 172 3.64 -4.22 -10.90
C ALA A 172 4.52 -5.02 -9.91
N GLN A 173 4.15 -5.03 -8.64
CA GLN A 173 4.74 -5.96 -7.69
C GLN A 173 4.51 -7.40 -8.16
N VAL A 174 5.53 -8.23 -7.98
CA VAL A 174 5.53 -9.61 -8.47
C VAL A 174 4.32 -10.42 -7.98
N LEU A 175 3.74 -11.22 -8.90
CA LEU A 175 2.69 -12.20 -8.66
C LEU A 175 3.14 -13.56 -9.17
N ALA A 176 2.38 -14.61 -8.82
CA ALA A 176 2.61 -15.94 -9.38
C ALA A 176 2.53 -15.92 -10.93
N PRO A 177 3.43 -16.62 -11.63
CA PRO A 177 4.42 -17.58 -11.12
C PRO A 177 5.75 -16.94 -10.67
N HIS A 178 5.93 -15.63 -10.86
CA HIS A 178 7.23 -14.95 -10.68
C HIS A 178 7.63 -14.85 -9.21
N ASP A 179 6.69 -14.53 -8.30
CA ASP A 179 6.96 -14.47 -6.86
C ASP A 179 7.46 -15.83 -6.33
N THR A 180 6.79 -16.91 -6.69
CA THR A 180 7.17 -18.27 -6.31
C THR A 180 8.54 -18.65 -6.88
N GLY A 181 8.78 -18.36 -8.16
CA GLY A 181 10.07 -18.64 -8.80
C GLY A 181 11.23 -17.85 -8.20
N ILE A 182 11.01 -16.60 -7.82
CA ILE A 182 12.02 -15.77 -7.12
C ILE A 182 12.31 -16.39 -5.75
N ILE A 183 11.28 -16.73 -4.97
CA ILE A 183 11.43 -17.35 -3.64
C ILE A 183 12.24 -18.65 -3.74
N GLU A 184 11.96 -19.50 -4.72
CA GLU A 184 12.70 -20.74 -4.94
C GLU A 184 14.18 -20.49 -5.22
N GLU A 185 14.54 -19.48 -6.03
CA GLU A 185 15.93 -19.15 -6.32
C GLU A 185 16.62 -18.49 -5.11
N VAL A 186 15.92 -17.59 -4.38
CA VAL A 186 16.45 -16.97 -3.15
C VAL A 186 16.80 -18.02 -2.09
N ASN A 187 15.94 -19.01 -1.91
CA ASN A 187 16.15 -20.09 -0.91
C ASN A 187 17.36 -21.01 -1.23
N LYS A 188 17.90 -20.96 -2.44
CA LYS A 188 19.10 -21.72 -2.84
C LYS A 188 20.40 -20.96 -2.58
N VAL A 189 20.33 -19.62 -2.46
CA VAL A 189 21.51 -18.76 -2.37
C VAL A 189 22.17 -18.90 -1.00
N LYS A 190 23.49 -19.12 -1.01
CA LYS A 190 24.36 -18.99 0.16
C LYS A 190 25.11 -17.67 0.08
N ILE A 191 25.61 -17.18 1.20
CA ILE A 191 26.30 -15.88 1.25
C ILE A 191 27.53 -15.85 0.34
N GLU A 192 28.21 -16.99 0.18
CA GLU A 192 29.40 -17.15 -0.66
C GLU A 192 29.08 -17.07 -2.15
N ASP A 193 27.81 -17.29 -2.55
CA ASP A 193 27.35 -17.22 -3.95
C ASP A 193 27.05 -15.77 -4.38
N VAL A 194 26.95 -14.84 -3.43
CA VAL A 194 26.53 -13.46 -3.70
C VAL A 194 27.68 -12.64 -4.29
N LYS A 195 27.47 -12.09 -5.47
CA LYS A 195 28.45 -11.27 -6.19
C LYS A 195 28.31 -9.78 -5.80
N PHE A 196 28.93 -9.40 -4.69
CA PHE A 196 28.83 -8.03 -4.17
C PHE A 196 29.60 -6.96 -4.96
N GLU A 197 30.58 -7.36 -5.78
CA GLU A 197 31.41 -6.42 -6.54
C GLU A 197 30.71 -5.94 -7.81
N ALA A 198 30.48 -4.62 -7.88
CA ALA A 198 29.76 -4.00 -8.98
C ALA A 198 30.54 -4.06 -10.31
N ASN A 199 29.82 -4.34 -11.38
CA ASN A 199 30.28 -4.02 -12.74
C ASN A 199 29.73 -2.63 -13.13
N TRP A 200 30.55 -1.60 -12.95
CA TRP A 200 30.14 -0.20 -13.15
C TRP A 200 29.74 0.11 -14.59
N ASP A 201 30.25 -0.62 -15.59
CA ASP A 201 29.84 -0.45 -17.00
C ASP A 201 28.37 -0.83 -17.24
N LYS A 202 27.78 -1.56 -16.28
CA LYS A 202 26.37 -1.98 -16.31
C LYS A 202 25.49 -1.23 -15.32
N ILE A 203 25.98 -0.19 -14.66
CA ILE A 203 25.18 0.68 -13.80
C ILE A 203 25.00 2.03 -14.49
N GLN A 204 23.75 2.40 -14.75
CA GLN A 204 23.42 3.72 -15.28
C GLN A 204 22.64 4.49 -14.21
N ILE A 205 23.13 5.67 -13.86
CA ILE A 205 22.41 6.58 -12.97
C ILE A 205 21.31 7.28 -13.76
N ILE A 206 20.10 7.32 -13.21
CA ILE A 206 18.93 8.03 -13.74
C ILE A 206 18.39 9.02 -12.71
N GLY A 207 17.68 10.04 -13.15
CA GLY A 207 17.19 11.12 -12.29
C GLY A 207 16.25 12.07 -13.03
N GLY A 208 16.57 13.37 -13.08
CA GLY A 208 15.67 14.45 -13.49
C GLY A 208 14.96 14.28 -14.83
N GLU A 209 15.54 13.57 -15.81
CA GLU A 209 14.84 13.25 -17.06
C GLU A 209 13.67 12.28 -16.82
N MET A 210 13.88 11.27 -15.99
CA MET A 210 12.82 10.33 -15.58
C MET A 210 11.76 11.03 -14.73
N ASP A 211 12.16 11.93 -13.82
CA ASP A 211 11.23 12.77 -13.04
C ASP A 211 10.29 13.55 -13.98
N TYR A 212 10.83 14.14 -15.04
CA TYR A 212 10.05 14.89 -16.03
C TYR A 212 9.05 14.00 -16.80
N ASP A 213 9.51 12.82 -17.26
CA ASP A 213 8.64 11.86 -17.95
C ASP A 213 7.51 11.36 -17.03
N TYR A 214 7.85 11.05 -15.77
CA TYR A 214 6.87 10.65 -14.77
C TYR A 214 5.86 11.77 -14.47
N MET A 215 6.30 13.02 -14.28
CA MET A 215 5.40 14.16 -14.07
C MET A 215 4.48 14.38 -15.28
N THR A 216 4.97 14.15 -16.50
CA THR A 216 4.15 14.19 -17.72
C THR A 216 3.09 13.09 -17.71
N ALA A 217 3.43 11.90 -17.25
CA ALA A 217 2.46 10.82 -17.07
C ALA A 217 1.41 11.17 -15.99
N VAL A 218 1.82 11.71 -14.84
CA VAL A 218 0.92 12.21 -13.79
C VAL A 218 -0.04 13.27 -14.31
N HIS A 219 0.44 14.16 -15.19
CA HIS A 219 -0.41 15.18 -15.81
C HIS A 219 -1.55 14.58 -16.65
N SER A 220 -1.37 13.38 -17.20
CA SER A 220 -2.44 12.69 -17.96
C SER A 220 -3.63 12.23 -17.10
N ALA A 221 -3.49 12.21 -15.77
CA ALA A 221 -4.59 11.90 -14.84
C ALA A 221 -5.57 13.08 -14.63
N MET A 222 -5.22 14.27 -15.08
CA MET A 222 -6.08 15.48 -15.01
C MET A 222 -7.35 15.29 -15.85
N ILE A 223 -8.49 15.68 -15.29
CA ILE A 223 -9.80 15.55 -15.96
C ILE A 223 -10.30 16.88 -16.50
N ASP A 224 -10.23 17.96 -15.70
CA ASP A 224 -10.79 19.27 -16.01
C ASP A 224 -9.81 20.41 -15.68
N GLN A 225 -9.00 20.80 -16.66
CA GLN A 225 -8.05 21.92 -16.57
C GLN A 225 -8.74 23.26 -16.29
N ASP A 226 -9.95 23.47 -16.81
CA ASP A 226 -10.65 24.75 -16.68
C ASP A 226 -11.08 25.01 -15.24
N VAL A 227 -11.46 23.98 -14.50
CA VAL A 227 -11.76 24.08 -13.06
C VAL A 227 -10.51 24.52 -12.30
N ILE A 228 -9.35 23.92 -12.59
CA ILE A 228 -8.08 24.27 -11.94
C ILE A 228 -7.74 25.74 -12.26
N ASN A 229 -7.89 26.18 -13.51
CA ASN A 229 -7.60 27.55 -13.92
C ASN A 229 -8.47 28.58 -13.17
N ARG A 230 -9.75 28.26 -12.91
CA ARG A 230 -10.66 29.13 -12.14
C ARG A 230 -10.32 29.16 -10.65
N GLN A 231 -9.76 28.08 -10.11
CA GLN A 231 -9.45 27.89 -8.68
C GLN A 231 -7.94 27.71 -8.42
N LYS A 232 -7.08 28.27 -9.27
CA LYS A 232 -5.61 28.15 -9.18
C LYS A 232 -5.04 28.60 -7.84
N ASP A 233 -5.74 29.46 -7.12
CA ASP A 233 -5.37 30.00 -5.82
C ASP A 233 -5.87 29.12 -4.64
N LEU A 234 -6.40 27.91 -4.92
CA LEU A 234 -6.75 26.94 -3.90
C LEU A 234 -5.59 26.82 -2.89
N ASN A 235 -5.90 27.05 -1.61
CA ASN A 235 -4.89 27.11 -0.56
C ASN A 235 -4.58 25.70 -0.03
N ILE A 236 -3.49 25.12 -0.52
CA ILE A 236 -3.06 23.74 -0.27
C ILE A 236 -1.92 23.75 0.75
N VAL A 237 -2.03 22.90 1.78
CA VAL A 237 -0.89 22.55 2.65
C VAL A 237 -0.47 21.12 2.35
N TYR A 238 0.83 20.89 2.13
CA TYR A 238 1.39 19.59 1.83
C TYR A 238 2.50 19.18 2.81
N SER A 239 2.49 17.92 3.22
CA SER A 239 3.58 17.28 3.96
C SER A 239 4.07 16.02 3.25
N ALA A 240 5.40 15.90 3.13
CA ALA A 240 6.06 14.69 2.64
C ALA A 240 6.39 13.68 3.74
N MET A 241 6.13 13.98 5.01
CA MET A 241 6.53 13.15 6.17
C MET A 241 7.97 12.63 6.06
N HIS A 242 8.91 13.55 5.74
CA HIS A 242 10.35 13.30 5.52
C HIS A 242 10.68 12.46 4.27
N GLY A 243 9.67 12.08 3.47
CA GLY A 243 9.75 11.08 2.41
C GLY A 243 10.03 11.60 1.00
N THR A 244 9.82 10.70 0.05
CA THR A 244 10.15 10.85 -1.37
C THR A 244 9.28 11.86 -2.11
N GLY A 245 8.06 12.11 -1.62
CA GLY A 245 7.12 13.05 -2.25
C GLY A 245 7.55 14.52 -2.19
N ARG A 246 8.58 14.86 -1.40
CA ARG A 246 9.01 16.23 -1.11
C ARG A 246 9.33 17.11 -2.32
N VAL A 247 9.77 16.53 -3.40
CA VAL A 247 10.10 17.25 -4.64
C VAL A 247 8.99 17.08 -5.67
N ILE A 248 8.64 15.85 -5.96
CA ILE A 248 7.73 15.50 -7.06
C ILE A 248 6.31 16.04 -6.83
N VAL A 249 5.75 15.94 -5.61
CA VAL A 249 4.36 16.38 -5.36
C VAL A 249 4.17 17.89 -5.57
N PRO A 250 5.00 18.78 -4.99
CA PRO A 250 4.88 20.21 -5.27
C PRO A 250 5.11 20.57 -6.76
N LEU A 251 5.99 19.85 -7.46
CA LEU A 251 6.20 20.07 -8.88
C LEU A 251 5.00 19.61 -9.71
N CYS A 252 4.42 18.46 -9.43
CA CYS A 252 3.21 17.98 -10.08
C CYS A 252 2.03 18.97 -9.87
N LEU A 253 1.79 19.42 -8.64
CA LEU A 253 0.76 20.40 -8.35
C LEU A 253 0.94 21.71 -9.14
N ARG A 254 2.18 22.21 -9.22
CA ARG A 254 2.49 23.40 -10.04
C ARG A 254 2.29 23.15 -11.52
N SER A 255 2.69 22.01 -12.04
CA SER A 255 2.48 21.64 -13.45
C SER A 255 1.00 21.53 -13.81
N TRP A 256 0.15 21.18 -12.85
CA TRP A 256 -1.31 21.19 -13.02
C TRP A 256 -1.92 22.60 -13.01
N GLY A 257 -1.20 23.59 -12.48
CA GLY A 257 -1.63 24.99 -12.47
C GLY A 257 -1.95 25.58 -11.10
N PHE A 258 -1.81 24.82 -10.01
CA PHE A 258 -2.01 25.35 -8.65
C PHE A 258 -0.85 26.27 -8.26
N GLN A 259 -1.19 27.43 -7.67
CA GLN A 259 -0.22 28.48 -7.36
C GLN A 259 0.04 28.63 -5.86
N ASN A 260 -0.96 28.35 -5.01
CA ASN A 260 -0.87 28.55 -3.56
C ASN A 260 -0.61 27.22 -2.84
N ILE A 261 0.63 26.74 -2.97
CA ILE A 261 1.10 25.49 -2.38
C ILE A 261 2.03 25.82 -1.22
N ASN A 262 1.62 25.47 -0.02
CA ASN A 262 2.36 25.65 1.22
C ASN A 262 2.84 24.29 1.73
N VAL A 263 4.09 24.20 2.11
CA VAL A 263 4.67 22.94 2.60
C VAL A 263 4.95 23.01 4.09
N VAL A 264 4.89 21.89 4.81
CA VAL A 264 5.30 21.78 6.21
C VAL A 264 6.82 21.69 6.26
N PRO A 265 7.56 22.78 6.62
CA PRO A 265 9.01 22.84 6.41
C PRO A 265 9.77 21.73 7.14
N GLU A 266 9.36 21.40 8.37
CA GLU A 266 9.97 20.39 9.20
C GLU A 266 9.88 18.98 8.59
N GLN A 267 8.79 18.70 7.88
CA GLN A 267 8.51 17.41 7.27
C GLN A 267 8.97 17.31 5.79
N MET A 268 9.51 18.40 5.24
CA MET A 268 10.18 18.39 3.93
C MET A 268 11.67 18.04 4.02
N VAL A 269 12.24 17.97 5.22
CA VAL A 269 13.62 17.53 5.44
C VAL A 269 13.69 16.00 5.37
N VAL A 270 14.58 15.47 4.54
CA VAL A 270 14.84 14.03 4.46
C VAL A 270 15.50 13.55 5.74
N ASP A 271 14.83 12.68 6.48
CA ASP A 271 15.36 12.09 7.71
C ASP A 271 14.72 10.70 7.96
N GLY A 272 15.54 9.66 7.89
CA GLY A 272 15.10 8.28 8.13
C GLY A 272 14.72 7.97 9.58
N ASN A 273 14.97 8.91 10.51
CA ASN A 273 14.54 8.78 11.91
C ASN A 273 13.14 9.33 12.16
N PHE A 274 12.52 10.00 11.17
CA PHE A 274 11.16 10.58 11.26
C PHE A 274 10.94 11.42 12.54
N PRO A 275 11.75 12.46 12.82
CA PRO A 275 11.79 13.12 14.14
C PRO A 275 10.49 13.84 14.51
N THR A 276 9.57 14.06 13.58
CA THR A 276 8.32 14.79 13.82
C THR A 276 7.09 13.88 13.98
N VAL A 277 7.25 12.56 13.81
CA VAL A 277 6.17 11.57 13.90
C VAL A 277 6.67 10.28 14.54
N VAL A 278 5.83 9.61 15.32
CA VAL A 278 6.15 8.28 15.89
C VAL A 278 6.13 7.22 14.79
N SER A 279 5.15 7.31 13.90
CA SER A 279 5.04 6.47 12.71
C SER A 279 4.65 7.35 11.53
N PRO A 280 5.38 7.31 10.41
CA PRO A 280 5.09 8.12 9.22
C PRO A 280 3.91 7.53 8.41
N ASN A 281 2.83 7.18 9.10
CA ASN A 281 1.62 6.62 8.51
C ASN A 281 0.55 7.70 8.39
N PRO A 282 0.13 8.10 7.19
CA PRO A 282 -0.88 9.12 6.97
C PRO A 282 -2.28 8.73 7.50
N GLU A 283 -2.51 7.47 7.84
CA GLU A 283 -3.73 7.02 8.54
C GLU A 283 -3.80 7.54 9.99
N ASN A 284 -2.67 7.88 10.59
CA ASN A 284 -2.58 8.32 11.98
C ASN A 284 -2.81 9.84 12.07
N ALA A 285 -3.80 10.25 12.86
CA ALA A 285 -4.10 11.67 13.09
C ALA A 285 -2.90 12.45 13.64
N GLU A 286 -2.07 11.83 14.49
CA GLU A 286 -0.84 12.41 15.04
C GLU A 286 0.12 12.85 13.94
N ALA A 287 0.30 12.03 12.88
CA ALA A 287 1.19 12.34 11.77
C ALA A 287 0.75 13.59 10.98
N MET A 288 -0.55 13.91 10.98
CA MET A 288 -1.12 15.08 10.32
C MET A 288 -1.09 16.37 11.15
N THR A 289 -0.67 16.30 12.42
CA THR A 289 -0.77 17.42 13.39
C THR A 289 -0.07 18.70 12.89
N LEU A 290 1.15 18.59 12.37
CA LEU A 290 1.89 19.76 11.86
C LEU A 290 1.22 20.36 10.62
N GLY A 291 0.73 19.53 9.73
CA GLY A 291 -0.03 19.95 8.56
C GLY A 291 -1.30 20.70 8.93
N MET A 292 -2.11 20.14 9.83
CA MET A 292 -3.33 20.79 10.34
C MET A 292 -3.04 22.12 11.06
N LYS A 293 -1.97 22.18 11.87
CA LYS A 293 -1.55 23.41 12.54
C LYS A 293 -1.15 24.49 11.54
N LEU A 294 -0.37 24.15 10.52
CA LEU A 294 -0.01 25.06 9.44
C LEU A 294 -1.26 25.48 8.63
N GLY A 295 -2.15 24.51 8.31
CA GLY A 295 -3.40 24.76 7.64
C GLY A 295 -4.32 25.72 8.39
N THR A 296 -4.39 25.62 9.71
CA THR A 296 -5.12 26.58 10.56
C THR A 296 -4.51 27.97 10.47
N LYS A 297 -3.18 28.06 10.58
CA LYS A 297 -2.45 29.36 10.50
C LYS A 297 -2.67 30.05 9.16
N LEU A 298 -2.71 29.32 8.07
CA LEU A 298 -2.82 29.83 6.71
C LEU A 298 -4.27 29.88 6.19
N ASN A 299 -5.24 29.45 6.98
CA ASN A 299 -6.63 29.24 6.56
C ASN A 299 -6.71 28.40 5.27
N ALA A 300 -6.03 27.24 5.25
CA ALA A 300 -5.99 26.38 4.10
C ALA A 300 -7.35 25.74 3.79
N ASP A 301 -7.60 25.51 2.49
CA ASP A 301 -8.78 24.79 2.01
C ASP A 301 -8.68 23.30 2.30
N LEU A 302 -7.45 22.73 2.21
CA LEU A 302 -7.17 21.32 2.52
C LEU A 302 -5.71 21.12 2.96
N VAL A 303 -5.49 20.04 3.68
CA VAL A 303 -4.15 19.54 4.01
C VAL A 303 -4.01 18.16 3.41
N VAL A 304 -2.91 17.91 2.71
CA VAL A 304 -2.58 16.62 2.11
C VAL A 304 -1.18 16.17 2.51
N ALA A 305 -0.96 14.87 2.60
CA ALA A 305 0.34 14.32 2.92
C ALA A 305 0.58 12.99 2.18
N THR A 306 1.86 12.63 2.03
CA THR A 306 2.27 11.29 1.56
C THR A 306 3.01 10.56 2.66
N ASP A 307 2.96 9.22 2.62
CA ASP A 307 3.88 8.38 3.39
C ASP A 307 5.32 8.44 2.80
N PRO A 308 6.33 7.84 3.47
CA PRO A 308 7.73 8.02 3.06
C PRO A 308 8.08 7.60 1.63
N ASP A 309 7.44 6.59 1.06
CA ASP A 309 7.66 6.17 -0.32
C ASP A 309 6.56 6.66 -1.29
N ALA A 310 5.69 7.55 -0.81
CA ALA A 310 4.68 8.27 -1.56
C ALA A 310 3.78 7.37 -2.44
N ASP A 311 3.42 6.20 -1.92
CA ASP A 311 2.40 5.35 -2.53
C ASP A 311 1.02 5.54 -1.88
N ARG A 312 0.93 6.20 -0.71
CA ARG A 312 -0.30 6.54 0.02
C ARG A 312 -0.42 8.02 0.26
N LEU A 313 -1.67 8.49 0.35
CA LEU A 313 -1.97 9.89 0.66
C LEU A 313 -2.92 10.00 1.85
N ALA A 314 -2.78 11.06 2.64
CA ALA A 314 -3.81 11.53 3.56
C ALA A 314 -4.46 12.80 3.04
N ILE A 315 -5.73 12.98 3.35
CA ILE A 315 -6.52 14.14 3.02
C ILE A 315 -7.21 14.63 4.30
N VAL A 316 -7.07 15.90 4.59
CA VAL A 316 -7.75 16.56 5.72
C VAL A 316 -8.47 17.78 5.20
N CYS A 317 -9.75 17.90 5.50
CA CYS A 317 -10.58 19.06 5.17
C CYS A 317 -11.32 19.55 6.42
N ARG A 318 -11.99 20.70 6.31
CA ARG A 318 -12.84 21.18 7.39
C ARG A 318 -14.24 20.62 7.26
N ASP A 319 -14.83 20.24 8.40
CA ASP A 319 -16.24 19.88 8.52
C ASP A 319 -17.17 21.13 8.54
N ASP A 320 -18.46 20.92 8.75
CA ASP A 320 -19.47 21.96 8.84
C ASP A 320 -19.34 22.90 10.06
N LYS A 321 -18.48 22.53 11.02
CA LYS A 321 -18.15 23.35 12.21
C LYS A 321 -16.83 24.08 12.06
N GLY A 322 -16.11 23.84 10.94
CA GLY A 322 -14.78 24.37 10.70
C GLY A 322 -13.65 23.60 11.39
N GLU A 323 -13.95 22.41 11.97
CA GLU A 323 -12.96 21.53 12.56
C GLU A 323 -12.28 20.64 11.51
N TRP A 324 -11.01 20.28 11.74
CA TRP A 324 -10.29 19.42 10.84
C TRP A 324 -10.79 17.97 10.93
N MET A 325 -11.15 17.40 9.78
CA MET A 325 -11.59 16.02 9.61
C MET A 325 -10.66 15.29 8.63
N ILE A 326 -10.15 14.14 9.03
CA ILE A 326 -9.39 13.25 8.15
C ILE A 326 -10.38 12.45 7.30
N ILE A 327 -10.22 12.50 5.98
CA ILE A 327 -10.95 11.66 5.02
C ILE A 327 -10.26 10.31 5.02
N ASN A 328 -10.94 9.23 5.43
CA ASN A 328 -10.36 7.89 5.45
C ASN A 328 -10.18 7.30 4.04
N GLY A 329 -9.46 6.16 3.94
CA GLY A 329 -9.15 5.56 2.64
C GLY A 329 -10.37 5.12 1.84
N ASN A 330 -11.43 4.62 2.50
CA ASN A 330 -12.69 4.28 1.83
C ASN A 330 -13.39 5.52 1.27
N GLN A 331 -13.48 6.59 2.06
CA GLN A 331 -14.03 7.88 1.64
C GLN A 331 -13.21 8.49 0.50
N THR A 332 -11.88 8.40 0.59
CA THR A 332 -10.96 8.86 -0.45
C THR A 332 -11.22 8.13 -1.77
N ALA A 333 -11.21 6.80 -1.78
CA ALA A 333 -11.45 6.00 -2.98
C ALA A 333 -12.86 6.27 -3.57
N MET A 334 -13.87 6.39 -2.71
CA MET A 334 -15.24 6.72 -3.12
C MET A 334 -15.32 8.09 -3.79
N MET A 335 -14.69 9.13 -3.21
CA MET A 335 -14.70 10.50 -3.77
C MET A 335 -13.98 10.54 -5.13
N PHE A 336 -12.87 9.85 -5.27
CA PHE A 336 -12.15 9.73 -6.55
C PHE A 336 -13.03 9.07 -7.61
N CYS A 337 -13.59 7.89 -7.32
CA CYS A 337 -14.43 7.17 -8.27
C CYS A 337 -15.66 8.01 -8.69
N TYR A 338 -16.30 8.68 -7.73
CA TYR A 338 -17.41 9.58 -7.99
C TYR A 338 -17.00 10.72 -8.94
N TYR A 339 -15.94 11.44 -8.60
CA TYR A 339 -15.48 12.60 -9.39
C TYR A 339 -15.08 12.18 -10.81
N ILE A 340 -14.31 11.12 -10.94
CA ILE A 340 -13.83 10.62 -12.24
C ILE A 340 -15.02 10.31 -13.15
N ILE A 341 -16.02 9.59 -12.65
CA ILE A 341 -17.21 9.23 -13.44
C ILE A 341 -18.02 10.48 -13.81
N GLU A 342 -18.39 11.30 -12.82
CA GLU A 342 -19.27 12.44 -13.03
C GLU A 342 -18.66 13.47 -13.99
N ASN A 343 -17.37 13.77 -13.87
CA ASN A 343 -16.74 14.76 -14.73
C ASN A 343 -16.36 14.19 -16.11
N LYS A 344 -15.93 12.93 -16.21
CA LYS A 344 -15.80 12.30 -17.54
C LYS A 344 -17.13 12.27 -18.28
N LYS A 345 -18.25 11.99 -17.59
CA LYS A 345 -19.60 12.01 -18.14
C LYS A 345 -19.99 13.41 -18.60
N LYS A 346 -19.82 14.42 -17.73
CA LYS A 346 -20.11 15.84 -18.05
C LYS A 346 -19.32 16.35 -19.25
N LEU A 347 -18.07 15.93 -19.37
CA LEU A 347 -17.17 16.32 -20.48
C LEU A 347 -17.30 15.43 -21.73
N GLY A 348 -18.22 14.47 -21.73
CA GLY A 348 -18.38 13.52 -22.84
C GLY A 348 -17.20 12.57 -23.07
N LYS A 349 -16.39 12.36 -22.01
CA LYS A 349 -15.17 11.52 -22.04
C LYS A 349 -15.40 10.12 -21.46
N LEU A 350 -16.55 9.85 -20.82
CA LEU A 350 -16.88 8.53 -20.29
C LEU A 350 -17.22 7.57 -21.44
N LYS A 351 -16.54 6.43 -21.48
CA LYS A 351 -16.67 5.41 -22.54
C LYS A 351 -17.34 4.16 -22.00
N PRO A 352 -18.02 3.36 -22.85
CA PRO A 352 -18.54 2.04 -22.47
C PRO A 352 -17.46 1.03 -22.07
N THR A 353 -16.20 1.30 -22.45
CA THR A 353 -15.03 0.47 -22.13
C THR A 353 -14.36 0.87 -20.83
N ASP A 354 -14.79 1.98 -20.21
CA ASP A 354 -14.23 2.46 -18.94
C ASP A 354 -14.59 1.50 -17.79
N PHE A 355 -13.60 1.15 -16.96
CA PHE A 355 -13.82 0.33 -15.78
C PHE A 355 -13.05 0.83 -14.56
N LEU A 356 -13.58 0.51 -13.38
CA LEU A 356 -12.99 0.75 -12.07
C LEU A 356 -12.57 -0.57 -11.42
N VAL A 357 -11.60 -0.51 -10.50
CA VAL A 357 -11.18 -1.65 -9.69
C VAL A 357 -11.15 -1.26 -8.21
N LYS A 358 -11.72 -2.11 -7.34
CA LYS A 358 -11.56 -1.98 -5.89
C LYS A 358 -11.19 -3.31 -5.25
N THR A 359 -10.65 -3.29 -4.04
CA THR A 359 -10.49 -4.53 -3.30
C THR A 359 -11.81 -5.00 -2.71
N ILE A 360 -11.93 -6.31 -2.47
CA ILE A 360 -13.13 -6.94 -1.86
C ILE A 360 -13.45 -6.38 -0.46
N VAL A 361 -12.50 -5.73 0.22
CA VAL A 361 -12.70 -5.12 1.54
C VAL A 361 -12.92 -3.61 1.50
N THR A 362 -12.76 -2.98 0.35
CA THR A 362 -13.07 -1.56 0.13
C THR A 362 -14.59 -1.35 0.07
N THR A 363 -15.05 -0.14 0.43
CA THR A 363 -16.48 0.20 0.58
C THR A 363 -17.35 -0.16 -0.62
N GLU A 364 -18.56 -0.65 -0.36
CA GLU A 364 -19.57 -0.97 -1.37
C GLU A 364 -20.27 0.28 -1.94
N VAL A 365 -20.02 1.47 -1.41
CA VAL A 365 -20.55 2.72 -2.01
C VAL A 365 -19.98 2.92 -3.41
N ILE A 366 -18.75 2.48 -3.68
CA ILE A 366 -18.15 2.51 -5.03
C ILE A 366 -18.96 1.64 -5.99
N ALA A 367 -19.47 0.49 -5.54
CA ALA A 367 -20.31 -0.37 -6.36
C ALA A 367 -21.66 0.31 -6.71
N GLU A 368 -22.25 1.04 -5.78
CA GLU A 368 -23.47 1.80 -6.04
C GLU A 368 -23.22 2.96 -7.04
N ILE A 369 -22.08 3.65 -6.91
CA ILE A 369 -21.67 4.71 -7.86
C ILE A 369 -21.49 4.13 -9.27
N ALA A 370 -20.73 3.06 -9.41
CA ALA A 370 -20.46 2.41 -10.68
C ALA A 370 -21.74 1.89 -11.34
N LYS A 371 -22.58 1.17 -10.56
CA LYS A 371 -23.87 0.63 -11.01
C LYS A 371 -24.82 1.72 -11.53
N LYS A 372 -25.00 2.81 -10.78
CA LYS A 372 -25.91 3.90 -11.15
C LYS A 372 -25.45 4.62 -12.42
N ASN A 373 -24.16 4.61 -12.70
CA ASN A 373 -23.58 5.26 -13.88
C ASN A 373 -23.27 4.29 -15.05
N ASN A 374 -23.63 3.01 -14.95
CA ASN A 374 -23.34 1.94 -15.92
C ASN A 374 -21.84 1.82 -16.25
N VAL A 375 -20.98 1.95 -15.25
CA VAL A 375 -19.53 1.73 -15.34
C VAL A 375 -19.22 0.34 -14.81
N GLU A 376 -18.38 -0.42 -15.49
CA GLU A 376 -17.93 -1.73 -15.01
C GLU A 376 -17.09 -1.53 -13.74
N LEU A 377 -17.39 -2.32 -12.70
CA LEU A 377 -16.58 -2.40 -11.49
C LEU A 377 -16.07 -3.82 -11.29
N ARG A 378 -14.79 -3.95 -11.02
CA ARG A 378 -14.15 -5.23 -10.71
C ARG A 378 -13.68 -5.27 -9.27
N ASP A 379 -14.00 -6.36 -8.59
CA ASP A 379 -13.47 -6.68 -7.27
C ASP A 379 -12.20 -7.54 -7.41
N CYS A 380 -11.16 -7.20 -6.67
CA CYS A 380 -9.94 -7.98 -6.60
C CYS A 380 -9.52 -8.23 -5.14
N TYR A 381 -8.52 -9.10 -4.92
CA TYR A 381 -7.97 -9.31 -3.59
C TYR A 381 -7.24 -8.07 -3.06
N THR A 382 -7.06 -8.01 -1.74
CA THR A 382 -6.28 -6.97 -1.07
C THR A 382 -4.80 -7.05 -1.50
N GLY A 383 -4.23 -5.89 -1.76
CA GLY A 383 -2.88 -5.71 -2.30
C GLY A 383 -2.92 -5.17 -3.72
N PHE A 384 -2.26 -4.03 -3.92
CA PHE A 384 -2.37 -3.24 -5.16
C PHE A 384 -1.94 -4.03 -6.41
N LYS A 385 -1.09 -5.04 -6.26
CA LYS A 385 -0.71 -5.97 -7.34
C LYS A 385 -1.90 -6.65 -8.02
N TRP A 386 -3.02 -6.81 -7.32
CA TRP A 386 -4.24 -7.38 -7.91
C TRP A 386 -4.99 -6.35 -8.75
N ILE A 387 -5.00 -5.06 -8.32
CA ILE A 387 -5.50 -3.95 -9.16
C ILE A 387 -4.64 -3.85 -10.43
N ALA A 388 -3.31 -3.87 -10.27
CA ALA A 388 -2.37 -3.84 -11.38
C ALA A 388 -2.59 -4.99 -12.38
N ARG A 389 -2.90 -6.20 -11.87
CA ARG A 389 -3.25 -7.35 -12.71
C ARG A 389 -4.51 -7.08 -13.55
N GLU A 390 -5.57 -6.53 -12.95
CA GLU A 390 -6.80 -6.21 -13.69
C GLU A 390 -6.52 -5.17 -14.79
N ILE A 391 -5.63 -4.21 -14.54
CA ILE A 391 -5.18 -3.26 -15.57
C ILE A 391 -4.44 -4.02 -16.69
N ALA A 392 -3.45 -4.85 -16.34
CA ALA A 392 -2.60 -5.54 -17.30
C ALA A 392 -3.38 -6.47 -18.25
N ILE A 393 -4.33 -7.26 -17.74
CA ILE A 393 -5.15 -8.18 -18.58
C ILE A 393 -6.14 -7.46 -19.47
N SER A 394 -6.42 -6.18 -19.19
CA SER A 394 -7.36 -5.33 -19.93
C SER A 394 -6.67 -4.39 -20.91
N GLU A 395 -5.35 -4.30 -20.87
CA GLU A 395 -4.56 -3.41 -21.72
C GLU A 395 -4.88 -3.63 -23.21
N GLY A 396 -5.21 -2.53 -23.91
CA GLY A 396 -5.63 -2.56 -25.32
C GLY A 396 -7.05 -3.06 -25.60
N LYS A 397 -7.83 -3.41 -24.56
CA LYS A 397 -9.22 -3.89 -24.70
C LYS A 397 -10.23 -2.99 -24.00
N GLN A 398 -9.90 -2.51 -22.82
CA GLN A 398 -10.74 -1.67 -21.98
C GLN A 398 -9.88 -0.57 -21.34
N ASP A 399 -10.54 0.51 -20.91
CA ASP A 399 -9.89 1.70 -20.38
C ASP A 399 -10.05 1.73 -18.84
N TYR A 400 -8.95 1.50 -18.12
CA TYR A 400 -8.92 1.70 -16.67
C TYR A 400 -9.01 3.18 -16.34
N ILE A 401 -9.96 3.56 -15.47
CA ILE A 401 -10.18 4.97 -15.11
C ILE A 401 -9.94 5.27 -13.63
N GLY A 402 -9.73 4.28 -12.80
CA GLY A 402 -9.38 4.46 -11.40
C GLY A 402 -9.60 3.23 -10.55
N GLY A 403 -8.89 3.16 -9.43
CA GLY A 403 -9.08 2.11 -8.45
C GLY A 403 -8.22 2.30 -7.23
N GLY A 404 -8.63 1.69 -6.13
CA GLY A 404 -7.95 1.89 -4.86
C GLY A 404 -8.28 0.88 -3.78
N GLU A 405 -7.58 1.09 -2.68
CA GLU A 405 -7.68 0.28 -1.46
C GLU A 405 -8.20 1.15 -0.30
N GLU A 406 -8.83 0.52 0.68
CA GLU A 406 -9.25 1.15 1.93
C GLU A 406 -8.08 1.73 2.75
N SER A 407 -6.87 1.27 2.46
CA SER A 407 -5.62 1.64 3.14
C SER A 407 -4.90 2.84 2.50
N PHE A 408 -5.67 3.86 2.07
CA PHE A 408 -5.17 5.15 1.59
C PHE A 408 -4.35 5.11 0.29
N GLY A 409 -4.50 4.06 -0.49
CA GLY A 409 -3.85 3.90 -1.80
C GLY A 409 -4.83 4.02 -2.96
N PHE A 410 -4.53 4.86 -3.95
CA PHE A 410 -5.33 5.03 -5.16
C PHE A 410 -4.43 5.20 -6.39
N LEU A 411 -4.93 4.79 -7.56
CA LEU A 411 -4.30 5.00 -8.86
C LEU A 411 -5.36 5.58 -9.82
N PRO A 412 -5.21 6.83 -10.26
CA PRO A 412 -6.22 7.49 -11.10
C PRO A 412 -6.04 7.28 -12.61
N TYR A 413 -5.01 6.52 -13.06
CA TYR A 413 -4.65 6.36 -14.47
C TYR A 413 -3.86 5.07 -14.70
N ASP A 414 -3.51 4.73 -15.94
CA ASP A 414 -2.96 3.43 -16.33
C ASP A 414 -1.45 3.41 -16.65
N LYS A 415 -0.71 4.50 -16.40
CA LYS A 415 0.72 4.57 -16.75
C LYS A 415 1.63 3.90 -15.72
N VAL A 416 1.14 3.77 -14.51
CA VAL A 416 1.78 3.15 -13.36
C VAL A 416 1.05 1.85 -13.00
N ARG A 417 1.70 0.96 -12.25
CA ARG A 417 1.12 -0.32 -11.79
C ARG A 417 1.23 -0.51 -10.28
N ASP A 418 1.35 0.58 -9.56
CA ASP A 418 1.22 0.64 -8.10
C ASP A 418 0.43 1.90 -7.72
N LYS A 419 0.08 2.04 -6.45
CA LYS A 419 -0.56 3.22 -5.90
C LYS A 419 0.26 4.46 -6.21
N ASP A 420 -0.39 5.54 -6.58
CA ASP A 420 0.28 6.78 -6.99
C ASP A 420 -0.24 7.96 -6.17
N ALA A 421 0.44 8.27 -5.06
CA ALA A 421 0.06 9.39 -4.23
C ALA A 421 0.33 10.75 -4.88
N PRO A 422 1.43 11.01 -5.61
CA PRO A 422 1.59 12.24 -6.40
C PRO A 422 0.42 12.54 -7.34
N ALA A 423 0.00 11.56 -8.15
CA ALA A 423 -1.15 11.71 -9.05
C ALA A 423 -2.47 11.87 -8.27
N SER A 424 -2.65 11.11 -7.21
CA SER A 424 -3.85 11.17 -6.37
C SER A 424 -3.96 12.48 -5.60
N ILE A 425 -2.84 13.08 -5.15
CA ILE A 425 -2.85 14.42 -4.53
C ILE A 425 -3.22 15.49 -5.55
N CYS A 426 -2.70 15.42 -6.76
CA CYS A 426 -3.10 16.34 -7.82
C CYS A 426 -4.61 16.23 -8.10
N LEU A 427 -5.12 15.00 -8.18
CA LEU A 427 -6.54 14.76 -8.43
C LEU A 427 -7.44 15.22 -7.26
N ILE A 428 -7.05 15.00 -5.99
CA ILE A 428 -7.87 15.51 -4.87
C ILE A 428 -7.88 17.04 -4.80
N CYS A 429 -6.78 17.69 -5.20
CA CYS A 429 -6.76 19.15 -5.33
C CYS A 429 -7.66 19.63 -6.47
N GLU A 430 -7.74 18.91 -7.60
CA GLU A 430 -8.73 19.17 -8.66
C GLU A 430 -10.15 18.97 -8.15
N ILE A 431 -10.42 17.91 -7.38
CA ILE A 431 -11.73 17.67 -6.75
C ILE A 431 -12.10 18.81 -5.78
N ALA A 432 -11.15 19.26 -4.97
CA ALA A 432 -11.35 20.38 -4.06
C ALA A 432 -11.63 21.70 -4.83
N ALA A 433 -10.90 21.95 -5.91
CA ALA A 433 -11.13 23.06 -6.82
C ALA A 433 -12.53 22.98 -7.46
N TRP A 434 -12.93 21.79 -7.91
CA TRP A 434 -14.26 21.56 -8.49
C TRP A 434 -15.40 21.76 -7.47
N ALA A 435 -15.21 21.32 -6.22
CA ALA A 435 -16.17 21.59 -5.15
C ALA A 435 -16.25 23.09 -4.85
N LYS A 436 -15.11 23.77 -4.71
CA LYS A 436 -15.01 25.20 -4.43
C LYS A 436 -15.63 26.06 -5.53
N ASP A 437 -15.48 25.66 -6.79
CA ASP A 437 -16.08 26.30 -7.96
C ASP A 437 -17.64 26.29 -7.93
N GLN A 438 -18.20 25.36 -7.14
CA GLN A 438 -19.63 25.23 -6.88
C GLN A 438 -20.06 25.82 -5.50
N GLY A 439 -19.15 26.53 -4.81
CA GLY A 439 -19.39 27.03 -3.46
C GLY A 439 -19.48 25.96 -2.39
N LYS A 440 -18.84 24.79 -2.60
CA LYS A 440 -18.82 23.63 -1.70
C LYS A 440 -17.40 23.35 -1.18
N THR A 441 -17.34 22.64 -0.07
CA THR A 441 -16.10 22.04 0.46
C THR A 441 -16.00 20.56 0.09
N LEU A 442 -14.85 19.92 0.37
CA LEU A 442 -14.73 18.47 0.27
C LEU A 442 -15.69 17.72 1.23
N TYR A 443 -15.97 18.32 2.40
CA TYR A 443 -16.97 17.78 3.32
C TYR A 443 -18.37 17.79 2.71
N ASP A 444 -18.77 18.91 2.12
CA ASP A 444 -20.08 19.02 1.45
C ASP A 444 -20.21 17.99 0.31
N LEU A 445 -19.13 17.78 -0.44
CA LEU A 445 -19.09 16.76 -1.49
C LEU A 445 -19.25 15.36 -0.92
N LEU A 446 -18.56 15.03 0.17
CA LEU A 446 -18.69 13.74 0.86
C LEU A 446 -20.13 13.51 1.32
N MET A 447 -20.76 14.53 1.92
CA MET A 447 -22.17 14.47 2.35
C MET A 447 -23.13 14.30 1.18
N GLN A 448 -22.86 14.95 0.05
CA GLN A 448 -23.62 14.79 -1.19
C GLN A 448 -23.54 13.35 -1.71
N ILE A 449 -22.34 12.75 -1.76
CA ILE A 449 -22.15 11.37 -2.21
C ILE A 449 -22.92 10.40 -1.31
N TYR A 450 -22.85 10.57 0.00
CA TYR A 450 -23.62 9.76 0.94
C TYR A 450 -25.14 9.90 0.79
N ALA A 451 -25.62 11.11 0.53
CA ALA A 451 -27.06 11.33 0.30
C ALA A 451 -27.55 10.69 -1.01
N GLU A 452 -26.68 10.62 -2.02
CA GLU A 452 -27.02 10.12 -3.34
C GLU A 452 -26.84 8.60 -3.51
N TYR A 453 -25.78 8.03 -2.89
CA TYR A 453 -25.38 6.63 -3.08
C TYR A 453 -25.50 5.78 -1.81
N GLY A 454 -25.82 6.39 -0.68
CA GLY A 454 -25.98 5.74 0.62
C GLY A 454 -24.81 5.98 1.56
N PHE A 455 -25.14 6.16 2.84
CA PHE A 455 -24.15 6.31 3.91
C PHE A 455 -23.57 4.95 4.28
N SER A 456 -22.25 4.93 4.44
CA SER A 456 -21.49 3.79 4.93
C SER A 456 -20.45 4.24 5.96
N LYS A 457 -20.26 3.45 7.00
CA LYS A 457 -19.21 3.59 8.01
C LYS A 457 -18.40 2.30 8.03
N GLU A 458 -17.13 2.45 7.72
CA GLU A 458 -16.17 1.34 7.73
C GLU A 458 -15.31 1.40 8.98
N PHE A 459 -14.93 0.22 9.49
CA PHE A 459 -14.04 0.05 10.63
C PHE A 459 -13.21 -1.22 10.48
N THR A 460 -11.93 -1.15 10.85
CA THR A 460 -11.03 -2.31 10.82
C THR A 460 -10.59 -2.69 12.22
N VAL A 461 -10.85 -3.94 12.61
CA VAL A 461 -10.34 -4.53 13.86
C VAL A 461 -9.11 -5.35 13.54
N ASN A 462 -8.01 -5.11 14.26
CA ASN A 462 -6.78 -5.90 14.19
C ASN A 462 -6.63 -6.73 15.45
N VAL A 463 -6.75 -8.05 15.34
CA VAL A 463 -6.52 -8.98 16.44
C VAL A 463 -5.12 -9.56 16.29
N VAL A 464 -4.21 -9.21 17.21
CA VAL A 464 -2.83 -9.69 17.23
C VAL A 464 -2.71 -10.85 18.22
N ARG A 465 -2.08 -11.94 17.79
CA ARG A 465 -1.79 -13.12 18.62
C ARG A 465 -0.30 -13.42 18.51
N PRO A 466 0.54 -12.95 19.44
CA PRO A 466 2.00 -13.09 19.33
C PRO A 466 2.49 -14.55 19.36
N GLY A 467 3.55 -14.81 18.60
CA GLY A 467 4.27 -16.08 18.64
C GLY A 467 3.62 -17.22 17.84
N LYS A 468 4.23 -18.40 17.89
CA LYS A 468 3.79 -19.58 17.14
C LYS A 468 2.39 -20.04 17.55
N THR A 469 2.11 -20.07 18.84
CA THR A 469 0.77 -20.42 19.38
C THR A 469 -0.29 -19.49 18.82
N GLY A 470 0.00 -18.19 18.72
CA GLY A 470 -0.94 -17.22 18.16
C GLY A 470 -1.23 -17.43 16.67
N ALA A 471 -0.24 -17.86 15.89
CA ALA A 471 -0.46 -18.23 14.49
C ALA A 471 -1.38 -19.45 14.36
N ASP A 472 -1.23 -20.45 15.25
CA ASP A 472 -2.10 -21.63 15.27
C ASP A 472 -3.52 -21.27 15.75
N GLU A 473 -3.67 -20.38 16.72
CA GLU A 473 -4.98 -19.82 17.15
C GLU A 473 -5.70 -19.13 15.98
N ILE A 474 -5.00 -18.31 15.18
CA ILE A 474 -5.59 -17.65 14.01
C ILE A 474 -6.04 -18.67 12.95
N LYS A 475 -5.24 -19.71 12.70
CA LYS A 475 -5.65 -20.81 11.79
C LYS A 475 -6.90 -21.51 12.29
N GLN A 476 -6.97 -21.80 13.59
CA GLN A 476 -8.14 -22.43 14.20
C GLN A 476 -9.36 -21.52 14.10
N MET A 477 -9.21 -20.22 14.39
CA MET A 477 -10.31 -19.24 14.26
C MET A 477 -10.90 -19.24 12.83
N MET A 478 -10.06 -19.25 11.80
CA MET A 478 -10.52 -19.33 10.42
C MET A 478 -11.21 -20.65 10.08
N ALA A 479 -10.75 -21.77 10.64
CA ALA A 479 -11.38 -23.08 10.49
C ALA A 479 -12.75 -23.11 11.17
N ASP A 480 -12.86 -22.55 12.36
CA ASP A 480 -14.11 -22.48 13.14
C ASP A 480 -15.15 -21.61 12.42
N PHE A 481 -14.77 -20.45 11.86
CA PHE A 481 -15.65 -19.61 11.06
C PHE A 481 -16.14 -20.29 9.76
N ARG A 482 -15.33 -21.19 9.17
CA ARG A 482 -15.76 -21.99 8.01
C ARG A 482 -16.75 -23.09 8.41
N ALA A 483 -16.46 -23.78 9.53
CA ALA A 483 -17.32 -24.86 10.02
C ALA A 483 -18.66 -24.33 10.56
N ASN A 484 -18.61 -23.21 11.24
CA ASN A 484 -19.77 -22.59 11.92
C ASN A 484 -19.85 -21.08 11.58
N PRO A 485 -20.22 -20.71 10.35
CA PRO A 485 -20.31 -19.32 9.96
C PRO A 485 -21.41 -18.59 10.74
N PRO A 486 -21.21 -17.31 11.10
CA PRO A 486 -22.20 -16.55 11.85
C PRO A 486 -23.51 -16.46 11.07
N GLN A 487 -24.62 -16.63 11.79
CA GLN A 487 -25.98 -16.51 11.24
C GLN A 487 -26.56 -15.11 11.47
N GLU A 488 -25.99 -14.38 12.42
CA GLU A 488 -26.37 -13.02 12.81
C GLU A 488 -25.12 -12.21 13.20
N LEU A 489 -25.07 -10.94 12.85
CA LEU A 489 -24.01 -10.00 13.17
C LEU A 489 -24.62 -8.68 13.64
N GLY A 490 -24.39 -8.32 14.91
CA GLY A 490 -24.88 -7.07 15.49
C GLY A 490 -26.40 -6.87 15.35
N GLY A 491 -27.17 -7.94 15.49
CA GLY A 491 -28.65 -7.92 15.41
C GLY A 491 -29.21 -8.04 13.99
N SER A 492 -28.37 -8.19 12.95
CA SER A 492 -28.82 -8.36 11.56
C SER A 492 -28.52 -9.77 11.06
N LYS A 493 -29.49 -10.36 10.35
CA LYS A 493 -29.38 -11.73 9.83
C LYS A 493 -28.38 -11.79 8.67
N VAL A 494 -27.44 -12.72 8.72
CA VAL A 494 -26.55 -12.99 7.58
C VAL A 494 -27.32 -13.72 6.49
N VAL A 495 -27.24 -13.23 5.27
CA VAL A 495 -27.97 -13.77 4.11
C VAL A 495 -27.05 -14.27 3.00
N THR A 496 -25.76 -13.90 3.04
CA THR A 496 -24.76 -14.36 2.06
C THR A 496 -23.42 -14.61 2.74
N TRP A 497 -22.82 -15.75 2.46
CA TRP A 497 -21.50 -16.19 2.92
C TRP A 497 -20.60 -16.45 1.72
N LYS A 498 -19.45 -15.77 1.63
CA LYS A 498 -18.44 -16.01 0.61
C LYS A 498 -17.21 -16.62 1.25
N ASP A 499 -16.73 -17.72 0.72
CA ASP A 499 -15.44 -18.32 1.07
C ASP A 499 -14.51 -18.30 -0.16
N TYR A 500 -13.49 -17.47 -0.08
CA TYR A 500 -12.53 -17.31 -1.17
C TYR A 500 -11.49 -18.44 -1.23
N GLN A 501 -11.48 -19.34 -0.25
CA GLN A 501 -10.65 -20.55 -0.29
C GLN A 501 -11.31 -21.66 -1.11
N SER A 502 -12.62 -21.84 -0.99
CA SER A 502 -13.39 -22.76 -1.82
C SER A 502 -13.89 -22.13 -3.12
N LEU A 503 -13.82 -20.80 -3.25
CA LEU A 503 -14.40 -20.01 -4.34
C LEU A 503 -15.92 -20.20 -4.45
N GLU A 504 -16.62 -20.22 -3.32
CA GLU A 504 -18.07 -20.39 -3.24
C GLU A 504 -18.75 -19.19 -2.57
N THR A 505 -19.91 -18.83 -3.10
CA THR A 505 -20.91 -17.97 -2.45
C THR A 505 -22.11 -18.81 -2.09
N LYS A 506 -22.54 -18.79 -0.83
CA LYS A 506 -23.75 -19.44 -0.32
C LYS A 506 -24.76 -18.38 0.07
N HIS A 507 -26.03 -18.60 -0.28
CA HIS A 507 -27.14 -17.73 0.05
C HIS A 507 -28.09 -18.39 1.05
N ALA A 508 -28.84 -17.58 1.80
CA ALA A 508 -29.79 -18.06 2.82
C ALA A 508 -30.93 -18.92 2.26
N ASP A 509 -31.21 -18.82 0.97
CA ASP A 509 -32.18 -19.66 0.27
C ASP A 509 -31.63 -21.04 -0.14
N GLY A 510 -30.36 -21.32 0.16
CA GLY A 510 -29.65 -22.55 -0.18
C GLY A 510 -28.94 -22.54 -1.53
N THR A 511 -29.03 -21.45 -2.29
CA THR A 511 -28.31 -21.30 -3.57
C THR A 511 -26.81 -21.24 -3.34
N VAL A 512 -26.03 -21.91 -4.19
CA VAL A 512 -24.55 -21.86 -4.18
C VAL A 512 -24.05 -21.45 -5.56
N GLU A 513 -23.19 -20.42 -5.58
CA GLU A 513 -22.59 -19.87 -6.79
C GLU A 513 -21.06 -19.92 -6.72
N LYS A 514 -20.41 -20.02 -7.87
CA LYS A 514 -18.95 -19.95 -7.95
C LYS A 514 -18.47 -18.50 -7.97
N LEU A 515 -17.50 -18.16 -7.09
CA LEU A 515 -16.80 -16.88 -7.14
C LEU A 515 -15.83 -16.84 -8.33
N ASN A 516 -15.94 -15.80 -9.15
CA ASN A 516 -15.05 -15.58 -10.28
C ASN A 516 -13.81 -14.80 -9.83
N MET A 517 -12.84 -15.50 -9.25
CA MET A 517 -11.58 -14.92 -8.78
C MET A 517 -10.39 -15.64 -9.42
N PRO A 518 -9.24 -14.96 -9.63
CA PRO A 518 -8.09 -15.51 -10.37
C PRO A 518 -7.40 -16.68 -9.67
N THR A 519 -7.50 -16.76 -8.36
CA THR A 519 -6.91 -17.80 -7.50
C THR A 519 -7.66 -17.87 -6.18
N THR A 520 -7.34 -18.82 -5.32
CA THR A 520 -7.90 -18.92 -3.97
C THR A 520 -7.21 -17.94 -3.01
N SER A 521 -7.91 -17.54 -1.95
CA SER A 521 -7.37 -16.73 -0.86
C SER A 521 -8.03 -17.08 0.46
N ASN A 522 -7.28 -16.99 1.57
CA ASN A 522 -7.81 -17.27 2.90
C ASN A 522 -8.63 -16.07 3.42
N VAL A 523 -9.77 -15.80 2.78
CA VAL A 523 -10.69 -14.72 3.14
C VAL A 523 -12.10 -15.26 3.26
N LEU A 524 -12.84 -14.76 4.24
CA LEU A 524 -14.28 -14.97 4.40
C LEU A 524 -15.00 -13.63 4.35
N GLN A 525 -16.19 -13.59 3.75
CA GLN A 525 -17.07 -12.42 3.79
C GLN A 525 -18.50 -12.84 4.12
N TRP A 526 -19.16 -12.02 4.91
CA TRP A 526 -20.54 -12.18 5.32
C TRP A 526 -21.32 -10.91 5.03
N PHE A 527 -22.48 -11.05 4.42
CA PHE A 527 -23.38 -9.95 4.11
C PHE A 527 -24.71 -10.18 4.82
N CYS A 528 -25.17 -9.16 5.53
CA CYS A 528 -26.44 -9.16 6.23
C CYS A 528 -27.59 -8.61 5.36
N ASP A 529 -28.82 -8.85 5.80
CA ASP A 529 -30.05 -8.39 5.16
C ASP A 529 -30.21 -6.87 5.11
N ASP A 530 -29.48 -6.13 5.96
CA ASP A 530 -29.41 -4.67 5.97
C ASP A 530 -28.17 -4.11 5.22
N ASN A 531 -27.50 -4.93 4.42
CA ASN A 531 -26.27 -4.63 3.69
C ASN A 531 -25.03 -4.35 4.56
N THR A 532 -25.04 -4.73 5.84
CA THR A 532 -23.81 -4.82 6.64
C THR A 532 -22.89 -5.87 6.03
N LYS A 533 -21.62 -5.54 5.84
CA LYS A 533 -20.58 -6.46 5.33
C LYS A 533 -19.48 -6.63 6.37
N VAL A 534 -19.10 -7.88 6.63
CA VAL A 534 -17.92 -8.21 7.43
C VAL A 534 -17.00 -9.10 6.62
N SER A 535 -15.72 -8.70 6.51
CA SER A 535 -14.70 -9.49 5.84
C SER A 535 -13.61 -9.89 6.83
N VAL A 536 -13.16 -11.13 6.79
CA VAL A 536 -12.17 -11.68 7.71
C VAL A 536 -10.97 -12.19 6.94
N ARG A 537 -9.78 -11.71 7.30
CA ARG A 537 -8.54 -12.07 6.60
C ARG A 537 -7.36 -12.16 7.56
N PRO A 538 -6.69 -13.32 7.69
CA PRO A 538 -5.42 -13.40 8.39
C PRO A 538 -4.30 -12.72 7.60
N SER A 539 -3.32 -12.16 8.31
CA SER A 539 -2.09 -11.64 7.68
C SER A 539 -1.24 -12.81 7.17
N GLY A 540 -0.64 -12.65 5.99
CA GLY A 540 0.31 -13.63 5.46
C GLY A 540 1.71 -13.56 6.07
N THR A 541 2.04 -12.45 6.75
CA THR A 541 3.42 -12.16 7.22
C THR A 541 3.53 -11.95 8.72
N GLU A 542 2.41 -11.75 9.40
CA GLU A 542 2.39 -11.45 10.84
C GLU A 542 1.29 -12.26 11.53
N PRO A 543 1.45 -12.64 12.81
CA PRO A 543 0.45 -13.37 13.56
C PRO A 543 -0.71 -12.44 13.97
N LYS A 544 -1.45 -11.97 13.00
CA LYS A 544 -2.63 -11.12 13.17
C LYS A 544 -3.73 -11.48 12.19
N ILE A 545 -4.98 -11.23 12.58
CA ILE A 545 -6.16 -11.36 11.75
C ILE A 545 -6.92 -10.03 11.73
N LYS A 546 -7.39 -9.64 10.57
CA LYS A 546 -8.14 -8.40 10.35
C LYS A 546 -9.60 -8.70 10.09
N PHE A 547 -10.46 -7.91 10.71
CA PHE A 547 -11.88 -7.86 10.43
C PHE A 547 -12.21 -6.47 9.86
N TYR A 548 -12.72 -6.45 8.63
CA TYR A 548 -13.20 -5.24 7.97
C TYR A 548 -14.71 -5.23 8.08
N ILE A 549 -15.26 -4.26 8.80
CA ILE A 549 -16.68 -4.12 9.08
C ILE A 549 -17.18 -2.90 8.32
N GLU A 550 -18.23 -3.05 7.54
CA GLU A 550 -18.92 -1.97 6.84
C GLU A 550 -20.40 -1.99 7.24
N VAL A 551 -20.88 -0.89 7.82
CA VAL A 551 -22.27 -0.69 8.25
C VAL A 551 -22.91 0.39 7.41
N LYS A 552 -24.05 0.10 6.79
CA LYS A 552 -24.85 1.06 6.02
C LYS A 552 -26.01 1.60 6.86
N ASP A 553 -26.33 2.88 6.68
CA ASP A 553 -27.53 3.50 7.28
C ASP A 553 -28.40 4.15 6.19
N PRO A 554 -29.53 3.53 5.80
CA PRO A 554 -30.43 4.05 4.76
C PRO A 554 -31.19 5.30 5.20
N SER A 555 -31.13 5.67 6.48
CA SER A 555 -31.79 6.87 7.01
C SER A 555 -31.01 8.16 6.75
N PHE A 556 -29.79 8.07 6.22
CA PHE A 556 -29.01 9.24 5.83
C PHE A 556 -29.65 9.94 4.63
N LYS A 557 -29.94 11.26 4.76
CA LYS A 557 -30.58 12.05 3.70
C LYS A 557 -29.85 13.38 3.43
N CYS A 558 -29.09 13.88 4.38
CA CYS A 558 -28.37 15.15 4.27
C CYS A 558 -27.25 15.26 5.31
N ALA A 559 -26.39 16.25 5.20
CA ALA A 559 -25.27 16.50 6.11
C ALA A 559 -25.70 16.56 7.60
N GLY A 560 -26.85 17.15 7.92
CA GLY A 560 -27.38 17.18 9.29
C GLY A 560 -27.66 15.81 9.92
N CYS A 561 -27.70 14.74 9.10
CA CYS A 561 -27.85 13.36 9.59
C CYS A 561 -26.50 12.71 9.96
N TYR A 562 -25.36 13.28 9.55
CA TYR A 562 -24.04 12.63 9.60
C TYR A 562 -23.67 12.12 10.99
N ASN A 563 -23.71 13.01 11.99
CA ASN A 563 -23.35 12.63 13.37
C ASN A 563 -24.26 11.54 13.95
N ARG A 564 -25.57 11.59 13.66
CA ARG A 564 -26.53 10.59 14.12
C ARG A 564 -26.27 9.23 13.46
N CYS A 565 -26.11 9.21 12.13
CA CYS A 565 -25.86 7.98 11.38
C CYS A 565 -24.49 7.37 11.73
N THR A 566 -23.46 8.21 11.93
CA THR A 566 -22.14 7.79 12.37
C THR A 566 -22.23 7.10 13.75
N LYS A 567 -22.91 7.72 14.72
CA LYS A 567 -23.09 7.14 16.06
C LYS A 567 -23.84 5.81 16.00
N ALA A 568 -24.94 5.73 15.26
CA ALA A 568 -25.70 4.50 15.11
C ALA A 568 -24.87 3.37 14.47
N ALA A 569 -24.05 3.70 13.46
CA ALA A 569 -23.15 2.75 12.84
C ALA A 569 -22.03 2.29 13.80
N GLU A 570 -21.48 3.18 14.61
CA GLU A 570 -20.48 2.85 15.64
C GLU A 570 -21.06 1.92 16.70
N GLU A 571 -22.27 2.19 17.19
CA GLU A 571 -22.98 1.31 18.12
C GLU A 571 -23.20 -0.10 17.53
N LYS A 572 -23.53 -0.18 16.25
CA LYS A 572 -23.67 -1.45 15.54
C LYS A 572 -22.34 -2.16 15.34
N ILE A 573 -21.26 -1.43 15.01
CA ILE A 573 -19.91 -1.99 14.91
C ILE A 573 -19.49 -2.63 16.24
N GLU A 574 -19.74 -1.97 17.37
CA GLU A 574 -19.47 -2.53 18.70
C GLU A 574 -20.31 -3.79 18.99
N ALA A 575 -21.57 -3.82 18.55
CA ALA A 575 -22.40 -5.04 18.67
C ALA A 575 -21.85 -6.20 17.81
N ILE A 576 -21.33 -5.90 16.59
CA ILE A 576 -20.69 -6.90 15.73
C ILE A 576 -19.41 -7.42 16.38
N LYS A 577 -18.56 -6.55 16.92
CA LYS A 577 -17.33 -6.95 17.64
C LYS A 577 -17.65 -7.93 18.77
N LYS A 578 -18.66 -7.64 19.58
CA LYS A 578 -19.12 -8.52 20.66
C LYS A 578 -19.62 -9.87 20.12
N SER A 579 -20.42 -9.88 19.05
CA SER A 579 -20.94 -11.12 18.46
C SER A 579 -19.84 -12.03 17.89
N LEU A 580 -18.67 -11.45 17.56
CA LEU A 580 -17.50 -12.17 17.04
C LEU A 580 -16.39 -12.39 18.09
N ASN A 581 -16.62 -12.00 19.36
CA ASN A 581 -15.62 -12.08 20.46
C ASN A 581 -14.30 -11.39 20.12
N LEU A 582 -14.38 -10.15 19.61
CA LEU A 582 -13.22 -9.35 19.17
C LEU A 582 -12.80 -8.26 20.19
N ASP A 583 -13.25 -8.35 21.44
CA ASP A 583 -12.91 -7.40 22.52
C ASP A 583 -11.48 -7.58 23.04
#